data_fe7ec22b21c10ea6614df810a58cac66
#
_entry.id   fe7ec22b21c10ea6614df810a58cac66
#
_cell.length_a   1.000
_cell.length_b   1.000
_cell.length_c   1.000
_cell.angle_alpha   90.00
_cell.angle_beta   90.00
_cell.angle_gamma   90.00
#
_symmetry.space_group_name_H-M   'P 1'
#
loop_
_entity.id
_entity.type
_entity.pdbx_description
1 polymer ?
#
loop_
_entity_poly.entity_id
_entity_poly.type
_entity_poly.pdbx_seq_one_letter_code
_entity_poly.pdbx_strand_id
1 'polypeptide(L)'
;MKHQLRDLLPSVDAGRLERARPTYLDAETLATAAGILEDVRTRGAAAVRSHAERLGDLDPGSPLLLGREEMDRALRSLPAEDRATLERLASRIESFARAQRASLTDLDQALPGGEAGHRFVPIDVAGCYAPGGRLPLPSSVLMTAKTARVAGVRRVVVASPRPGAWTLAAAAIAGADCVLAVGGAQAIAALAFGIEGMESADLVCGPGNRFVTAAKKLVAGEVGIDMLAGPSELVVVAD
;
A
#
# COMPACT_ATOMS: atom_id res chain seq x y z
N MET A 1 16.07 1.26 37.66
CA MET A 1 15.45 1.32 36.33
C MET A 1 13.90 1.32 36.33
N LYS A 2 13.22 0.71 37.30
CA LYS A 2 11.73 0.72 37.39
C LYS A 2 11.08 2.07 37.75
N HIS A 3 11.81 3.02 38.35
CA HIS A 3 11.26 4.35 38.72
C HIS A 3 11.21 5.36 37.54
N GLN A 4 12.09 5.24 36.55
CA GLN A 4 12.16 6.19 35.42
C GLN A 4 11.05 6.03 34.38
N LEU A 5 10.43 4.87 34.28
CA LEU A 5 9.32 4.65 33.33
C LEU A 5 7.99 5.24 33.82
N ARG A 6 7.76 5.31 35.13
CA ARG A 6 6.55 5.92 35.71
C ARG A 6 6.48 7.41 35.50
N ASP A 7 7.64 8.10 35.45
CA ASP A 7 7.70 9.54 35.19
C ASP A 7 7.48 9.92 33.72
N LEU A 8 7.64 8.96 32.80
CA LEU A 8 7.43 9.16 31.39
C LEU A 8 5.98 8.85 30.93
N LEU A 9 5.22 8.12 31.75
CA LEU A 9 3.86 7.72 31.43
C LEU A 9 2.90 8.33 32.45
N PRO A 10 2.12 9.38 32.10
CA PRO A 10 1.17 9.98 33.02
C PRO A 10 0.08 8.92 33.38
N SER A 11 -0.17 8.78 34.69
CA SER A 11 -1.33 8.03 35.18
C SER A 11 -2.59 8.83 34.87
N VAL A 12 -3.50 8.22 34.13
CA VAL A 12 -4.79 8.81 33.80
C VAL A 12 -5.89 7.99 34.50
N ASP A 13 -6.78 8.68 35.19
CA ASP A 13 -7.97 8.05 35.74
C ASP A 13 -8.87 7.55 34.60
N ALA A 14 -9.23 6.26 34.62
CA ALA A 14 -10.08 5.64 33.62
C ALA A 14 -11.43 6.37 33.45
N GLY A 15 -11.95 7.00 34.50
CA GLY A 15 -13.17 7.83 34.44
C GLY A 15 -13.00 9.16 33.71
N ARG A 16 -11.76 9.59 33.44
CA ARG A 16 -11.43 10.81 32.68
C ARG A 16 -11.09 10.54 31.23
N LEU A 17 -11.09 9.27 30.78
CA LEU A 17 -10.88 8.93 29.40
C LEU A 17 -12.15 9.28 28.60
N GLU A 18 -12.19 10.51 28.12
CA GLU A 18 -13.22 10.91 27.15
C GLU A 18 -13.09 10.01 25.90
N ARG A 19 -14.16 9.34 25.54
CA ARG A 19 -14.28 8.64 24.26
C ARG A 19 -14.45 9.64 23.13
N ALA A 20 -13.50 10.56 22.97
CA ALA A 20 -13.44 11.37 21.78
C ALA A 20 -13.21 10.42 20.60
N ARG A 21 -14.13 10.37 19.66
CA ARG A 21 -13.90 9.75 18.34
C ARG A 21 -13.35 10.85 17.43
N PRO A 22 -12.03 11.05 17.36
CA PRO A 22 -11.49 12.07 16.47
C PRO A 22 -11.90 11.72 15.04
N THR A 23 -12.37 12.72 14.32
CA THR A 23 -12.64 12.57 12.88
C THR A 23 -11.28 12.44 12.19
N TYR A 24 -10.90 11.23 11.85
CA TYR A 24 -9.59 10.94 11.22
C TYR A 24 -9.45 11.60 9.84
N LEU A 25 -10.57 11.77 9.14
CA LEU A 25 -10.65 12.46 7.85
C LEU A 25 -11.51 13.71 8.01
N ASP A 26 -10.88 14.83 8.28
CA ASP A 26 -11.52 16.13 8.30
C ASP A 26 -11.83 16.66 6.89
N ALA A 27 -12.67 17.69 6.81
CA ALA A 27 -13.11 18.29 5.54
C ALA A 27 -11.93 18.87 4.73
N GLU A 28 -10.93 19.45 5.41
CA GLU A 28 -9.73 20.02 4.77
C GLU A 28 -8.87 18.93 4.12
N THR A 29 -8.65 17.81 4.81
CA THR A 29 -7.92 16.66 4.27
C THR A 29 -8.62 16.07 3.05
N LEU A 30 -9.96 15.94 3.12
CA LEU A 30 -10.76 15.45 1.99
C LEU A 30 -10.71 16.41 0.79
N ALA A 31 -10.87 17.71 1.03
CA ALA A 31 -10.80 18.72 -0.04
C ALA A 31 -9.42 18.76 -0.70
N THR A 32 -8.35 18.70 0.09
CA THR A 32 -6.97 18.62 -0.42
C THR A 32 -6.76 17.39 -1.28
N ALA A 33 -7.17 16.21 -0.81
CA ALA A 33 -7.06 14.98 -1.57
C ALA A 33 -7.88 15.05 -2.86
N ALA A 34 -9.13 15.56 -2.81
CA ALA A 34 -9.99 15.70 -3.98
C ALA A 34 -9.36 16.60 -5.06
N GLY A 35 -8.77 17.74 -4.66
CA GLY A 35 -8.07 18.62 -5.60
C GLY A 35 -6.87 17.93 -6.28
N ILE A 36 -6.12 17.13 -5.54
CA ILE A 36 -5.00 16.34 -6.13
C ILE A 36 -5.52 15.27 -7.10
N LEU A 37 -6.57 14.56 -6.73
CA LEU A 37 -7.18 13.53 -7.56
C LEU A 37 -7.67 14.12 -8.89
N GLU A 38 -8.40 15.23 -8.83
CA GLU A 38 -8.94 15.91 -10.02
C GLU A 38 -7.82 16.42 -10.93
N ASP A 39 -6.76 16.96 -10.33
CA ASP A 39 -5.58 17.40 -11.09
C ASP A 39 -4.88 16.23 -11.81
N VAL A 40 -4.71 15.09 -11.13
CA VAL A 40 -4.12 13.88 -11.74
C VAL A 40 -5.05 13.31 -12.82
N ARG A 41 -6.36 13.31 -12.61
CA ARG A 41 -7.34 12.86 -13.60
C ARG A 41 -7.25 13.69 -14.89
N THR A 42 -7.03 14.99 -14.76
CA THR A 42 -7.00 15.93 -15.88
C THR A 42 -5.65 15.95 -16.60
N ARG A 43 -4.54 15.99 -15.85
CA ARG A 43 -3.18 16.19 -16.39
C ARG A 43 -2.28 14.95 -16.35
N GLY A 44 -2.75 13.83 -15.79
CA GLY A 44 -2.03 12.56 -15.75
C GLY A 44 -0.66 12.65 -15.10
N ALA A 45 0.35 12.08 -15.76
CA ALA A 45 1.72 12.01 -15.26
C ALA A 45 2.34 13.39 -14.93
N ALA A 46 1.95 14.45 -15.64
CA ALA A 46 2.44 15.80 -15.37
C ALA A 46 1.97 16.33 -14.01
N ALA A 47 0.71 16.06 -13.61
CA ALA A 47 0.21 16.41 -12.30
C ALA A 47 0.90 15.59 -11.21
N VAL A 48 1.05 14.27 -11.40
CA VAL A 48 1.75 13.40 -10.45
C VAL A 48 3.15 13.91 -10.18
N ARG A 49 3.91 14.23 -11.23
CA ARG A 49 5.24 14.80 -11.12
C ARG A 49 5.25 16.13 -10.36
N SER A 50 4.38 17.06 -10.74
CA SER A 50 4.30 18.39 -10.12
C SER A 50 4.02 18.30 -8.61
N HIS A 51 3.08 17.43 -8.21
CA HIS A 51 2.78 17.21 -6.79
C HIS A 51 3.93 16.51 -6.06
N ALA A 52 4.56 15.50 -6.68
CA ALA A 52 5.66 14.75 -6.08
C ALA A 52 6.91 15.63 -5.84
N GLU A 53 7.27 16.47 -6.81
CA GLU A 53 8.39 17.42 -6.67
C GLU A 53 8.09 18.47 -5.61
N ARG A 54 6.88 19.06 -5.62
CA ARG A 54 6.44 20.04 -4.61
C ARG A 54 6.45 19.49 -3.19
N LEU A 55 6.08 18.23 -3.01
CA LEU A 55 6.02 17.56 -1.71
C LEU A 55 7.34 16.89 -1.30
N GLY A 56 8.35 16.94 -2.17
CA GLY A 56 9.67 16.37 -1.91
C GLY A 56 9.72 14.85 -2.00
N ASP A 57 8.77 14.23 -2.70
CA ASP A 57 8.77 12.78 -2.94
C ASP A 57 9.68 12.39 -4.12
N LEU A 58 9.92 13.31 -5.03
CA LEU A 58 10.68 13.10 -6.25
C LEU A 58 11.62 14.29 -6.51
N ASP A 59 12.86 14.00 -6.84
CA ASP A 59 13.80 15.04 -7.30
C ASP A 59 13.47 15.42 -8.75
N PRO A 60 13.63 16.70 -9.13
CA PRO A 60 13.41 17.16 -10.50
C PRO A 60 14.19 16.34 -11.53
N GLY A 61 13.51 15.90 -12.58
CA GLY A 61 14.10 15.09 -13.64
C GLY A 61 14.22 13.59 -13.34
N SER A 62 13.95 13.15 -12.12
CA SER A 62 13.96 11.72 -11.77
C SER A 62 12.78 10.99 -12.43
N PRO A 63 12.93 9.69 -12.78
CA PRO A 63 11.84 8.91 -13.35
C PRO A 63 10.72 8.70 -12.33
N LEU A 64 9.46 8.77 -12.79
CA LEU A 64 8.29 8.42 -11.98
C LEU A 64 8.20 6.92 -11.76
N LEU A 65 8.52 6.14 -12.78
CA LEU A 65 8.44 4.68 -12.78
C LEU A 65 9.85 4.08 -12.80
N LEU A 66 10.09 3.16 -11.88
CA LEU A 66 11.29 2.36 -11.79
C LEU A 66 10.94 0.93 -12.21
N GLY A 67 11.66 0.42 -13.18
CA GLY A 67 11.38 -0.89 -13.76
C GLY A 67 12.14 -2.03 -13.08
N ARG A 68 12.11 -3.19 -13.72
CA ARG A 68 12.73 -4.40 -13.23
C ARG A 68 14.23 -4.26 -13.00
N GLU A 69 14.92 -3.53 -13.89
CA GLU A 69 16.36 -3.35 -13.80
C GLU A 69 16.79 -2.61 -12.53
N GLU A 70 16.08 -1.53 -12.17
CA GLU A 70 16.34 -0.76 -10.95
C GLU A 70 16.08 -1.60 -9.70
N MET A 71 14.98 -2.36 -9.69
CA MET A 71 14.64 -3.26 -8.58
C MET A 71 15.69 -4.36 -8.41
N ASP A 72 16.12 -5.01 -9.48
CA ASP A 72 17.13 -6.06 -9.44
C ASP A 72 18.52 -5.52 -9.07
N ARG A 73 18.86 -4.32 -9.51
CA ARG A 73 20.09 -3.61 -9.10
C ARG A 73 20.09 -3.35 -7.60
N ALA A 74 18.97 -2.85 -7.06
CA ALA A 74 18.80 -2.64 -5.63
C ALA A 74 18.91 -3.95 -4.83
N LEU A 75 18.28 -5.02 -5.30
CA LEU A 75 18.38 -6.34 -4.66
C LEU A 75 19.82 -6.85 -4.61
N ARG A 76 20.57 -6.69 -5.70
CA ARG A 76 22.00 -7.07 -5.74
C ARG A 76 22.89 -6.20 -4.85
N SER A 77 22.51 -4.95 -4.59
CA SER A 77 23.30 -4.03 -3.76
C SER A 77 23.14 -4.26 -2.26
N LEU A 78 22.12 -5.01 -1.82
CA LEU A 78 21.93 -5.30 -0.41
C LEU A 78 22.99 -6.30 0.09
N PRO A 79 23.43 -6.15 1.36
CA PRO A 79 24.19 -7.18 2.05
C PRO A 79 23.47 -8.54 2.01
N ALA A 80 24.21 -9.62 1.94
CA ALA A 80 23.65 -10.98 1.82
C ALA A 80 22.68 -11.33 2.98
N GLU A 81 23.00 -10.88 4.20
CA GLU A 81 22.17 -11.10 5.40
C GLU A 81 20.82 -10.36 5.29
N ASP A 82 20.85 -9.11 4.83
CA ASP A 82 19.65 -8.29 4.64
C ASP A 82 18.75 -8.88 3.57
N ARG A 83 19.33 -9.29 2.45
CA ARG A 83 18.61 -9.97 1.39
C ARG A 83 17.97 -11.27 1.89
N ALA A 84 18.74 -12.12 2.61
CA ALA A 84 18.21 -13.35 3.18
C ALA A 84 17.07 -13.09 4.17
N THR A 85 17.11 -11.97 4.89
CA THR A 85 16.03 -11.58 5.80
C THR A 85 14.75 -11.22 5.04
N LEU A 86 14.84 -10.45 3.96
CA LEU A 86 13.67 -10.14 3.10
C LEU A 86 13.12 -11.40 2.43
N GLU A 87 13.98 -12.29 1.93
CA GLU A 87 13.59 -13.55 1.31
C GLU A 87 12.86 -14.48 2.30
N ARG A 88 13.35 -14.60 3.53
CA ARG A 88 12.66 -15.37 4.60
C ARG A 88 11.30 -14.79 4.93
N LEU A 89 11.21 -13.45 5.02
CA LEU A 89 9.92 -12.79 5.26
C LEU A 89 8.95 -13.01 4.10
N ALA A 90 9.41 -12.84 2.87
CA ALA A 90 8.62 -13.09 1.66
C ALA A 90 8.10 -14.53 1.61
N SER A 91 8.95 -15.52 1.92
CA SER A 91 8.57 -16.95 1.95
C SER A 91 7.46 -17.23 2.97
N ARG A 92 7.53 -16.63 4.17
CA ARG A 92 6.49 -16.78 5.20
C ARG A 92 5.15 -16.18 4.74
N ILE A 93 5.19 -14.98 4.15
CA ILE A 93 3.99 -14.31 3.61
C ILE A 93 3.41 -15.16 2.47
N GLU A 94 4.24 -15.61 1.55
CA GLU A 94 3.82 -16.44 0.42
C GLU A 94 3.17 -17.74 0.88
N SER A 95 3.77 -18.44 1.86
CA SER A 95 3.23 -19.69 2.41
C SER A 95 1.82 -19.49 2.99
N PHE A 96 1.62 -18.43 3.79
CA PHE A 96 0.32 -18.13 4.36
C PHE A 96 -0.70 -17.70 3.29
N ALA A 97 -0.31 -16.83 2.36
CA ALA A 97 -1.17 -16.39 1.27
C ALA A 97 -1.60 -17.56 0.37
N ARG A 98 -0.71 -18.53 0.09
CA ARG A 98 -1.06 -19.76 -0.64
C ARG A 98 -2.09 -20.61 0.11
N ALA A 99 -1.94 -20.75 1.43
CA ALA A 99 -2.93 -21.46 2.25
C ALA A 99 -4.29 -20.76 2.23
N GLN A 100 -4.33 -19.42 2.34
CA GLN A 100 -5.56 -18.65 2.20
C GLN A 100 -6.17 -18.81 0.80
N ARG A 101 -5.37 -18.72 -0.27
CA ARG A 101 -5.86 -18.91 -1.64
C ARG A 101 -6.44 -20.31 -1.85
N ALA A 102 -5.82 -21.34 -1.27
CA ALA A 102 -6.29 -22.72 -1.37
C ALA A 102 -7.60 -22.97 -0.64
N SER A 103 -8.01 -22.11 0.31
CA SER A 103 -9.30 -22.21 0.99
C SER A 103 -10.47 -21.62 0.18
N LEU A 104 -10.16 -20.90 -0.92
CA LEU A 104 -11.17 -20.35 -1.83
C LEU A 104 -11.45 -21.37 -2.92
N THR A 105 -12.66 -21.91 -2.92
CA THR A 105 -13.09 -22.93 -3.89
C THR A 105 -14.26 -22.42 -4.71
N ASP A 106 -14.24 -22.74 -6.00
CA ASP A 106 -15.37 -22.49 -6.87
C ASP A 106 -16.56 -23.38 -6.43
N LEU A 107 -17.76 -22.89 -6.65
CA LEU A 107 -19.00 -23.60 -6.33
C LEU A 107 -19.85 -23.76 -7.59
N ASP A 108 -20.33 -24.98 -7.83
CA ASP A 108 -21.39 -25.28 -8.78
C ASP A 108 -22.47 -26.07 -8.06
N GLN A 109 -23.68 -25.56 -8.05
CA GLN A 109 -24.83 -26.14 -7.38
C GLN A 109 -25.99 -26.32 -8.35
N ALA A 110 -26.43 -27.57 -8.56
CA ALA A 110 -27.64 -27.84 -9.29
C ALA A 110 -28.87 -27.41 -8.47
N LEU A 111 -29.79 -26.72 -9.12
CA LEU A 111 -31.06 -26.24 -8.56
C LEU A 111 -32.23 -26.72 -9.42
N PRO A 112 -33.48 -26.78 -8.88
CA PRO A 112 -34.64 -27.04 -9.71
C PRO A 112 -34.77 -25.99 -10.83
N GLY A 113 -34.61 -26.41 -12.08
CA GLY A 113 -34.71 -25.54 -13.25
C GLY A 113 -33.42 -24.87 -13.72
N GLY A 114 -32.25 -25.18 -13.10
CA GLY A 114 -30.97 -24.60 -13.52
C GLY A 114 -29.80 -24.93 -12.63
N GLU A 115 -28.74 -24.13 -12.75
CA GLU A 115 -27.54 -24.21 -11.95
C GLU A 115 -27.19 -22.82 -11.40
N ALA A 116 -26.62 -22.74 -10.21
CA ALA A 116 -26.04 -21.53 -9.63
C ALA A 116 -24.64 -21.83 -9.07
N GLY A 117 -23.75 -20.85 -9.15
CA GLY A 117 -22.41 -21.03 -8.66
C GLY A 117 -21.63 -19.72 -8.56
N HIS A 118 -20.37 -19.84 -8.14
CA HIS A 118 -19.43 -18.73 -8.18
C HIS A 118 -18.03 -19.20 -8.58
N ARG A 119 -17.24 -18.27 -9.07
CA ARG A 119 -15.84 -18.46 -9.43
C ARG A 119 -14.98 -17.42 -8.74
N PHE A 120 -13.79 -17.83 -8.30
CA PHE A 120 -12.76 -16.91 -7.81
C PHE A 120 -11.81 -16.58 -8.96
N VAL A 121 -11.98 -15.39 -9.52
CA VAL A 121 -11.16 -14.90 -10.63
C VAL A 121 -10.20 -13.81 -10.12
N PRO A 122 -8.89 -13.90 -10.41
CA PRO A 122 -7.96 -12.83 -10.11
C PRO A 122 -8.34 -11.53 -10.81
N ILE A 123 -8.09 -10.39 -10.15
CA ILE A 123 -8.08 -9.08 -10.82
C ILE A 123 -6.85 -8.96 -11.72
N ASP A 124 -6.88 -8.07 -12.71
CA ASP A 124 -5.78 -7.90 -13.64
C ASP A 124 -4.63 -7.07 -13.05
N VAL A 125 -4.93 -5.94 -12.43
CA VAL A 125 -3.93 -4.97 -11.97
C VAL A 125 -4.14 -4.63 -10.49
N ALA A 126 -3.10 -4.79 -9.68
CA ALA A 126 -3.08 -4.36 -8.27
C ALA A 126 -2.10 -3.21 -8.06
N GLY A 127 -2.60 -2.14 -7.46
CA GLY A 127 -1.82 -1.02 -6.94
C GLY A 127 -1.50 -1.20 -5.47
N CYS A 128 -0.24 -1.45 -5.13
CA CYS A 128 0.24 -1.75 -3.78
C CYS A 128 0.96 -0.54 -3.20
N TYR A 129 0.29 0.21 -2.32
CA TYR A 129 0.90 1.36 -1.66
C TYR A 129 1.72 0.93 -0.45
N ALA A 130 2.96 1.36 -0.39
CA ALA A 130 3.85 1.17 0.76
C ALA A 130 4.34 2.53 1.29
N PRO A 131 4.12 2.84 2.56
CA PRO A 131 4.64 4.06 3.15
C PRO A 131 6.16 4.11 3.06
N GLY A 132 6.68 5.31 2.83
CA GLY A 132 8.11 5.61 2.82
C GLY A 132 8.37 6.91 3.56
N GLY A 133 9.55 7.48 3.40
CA GLY A 133 9.95 8.74 3.99
C GLY A 133 10.94 8.55 5.12
N ARG A 134 10.56 8.69 6.39
CA ARG A 134 11.51 8.61 7.53
C ARG A 134 12.15 7.23 7.69
N LEU A 135 11.37 6.18 7.49
CA LEU A 135 11.84 4.79 7.58
C LEU A 135 11.25 3.99 6.41
N PRO A 136 12.06 3.18 5.72
CA PRO A 136 11.54 2.26 4.71
C PRO A 136 10.72 1.15 5.38
N LEU A 137 9.60 0.79 4.76
CA LEU A 137 8.73 -0.30 5.22
C LEU A 137 8.67 -1.42 4.15
N PRO A 138 9.76 -2.16 3.92
CA PRO A 138 9.81 -3.23 2.93
C PRO A 138 8.80 -4.35 3.23
N SER A 139 8.42 -4.53 4.51
CA SER A 139 7.38 -5.46 4.92
C SER A 139 6.03 -5.13 4.29
N SER A 140 5.65 -3.84 4.19
CA SER A 140 4.40 -3.42 3.55
C SER A 140 4.40 -3.76 2.06
N VAL A 141 5.54 -3.61 1.38
CA VAL A 141 5.70 -4.04 -0.02
C VAL A 141 5.48 -5.55 -0.15
N LEU A 142 6.15 -6.34 0.70
CA LEU A 142 6.02 -7.80 0.66
C LEU A 142 4.59 -8.25 0.99
N MET A 143 3.97 -7.67 2.01
CA MET A 143 2.60 -8.04 2.43
C MET A 143 1.54 -7.75 1.36
N THR A 144 1.72 -6.70 0.57
CA THR A 144 0.77 -6.34 -0.49
C THR A 144 1.12 -7.02 -1.82
N ALA A 145 2.30 -6.77 -2.35
CA ALA A 145 2.68 -7.23 -3.69
C ALA A 145 2.85 -8.75 -3.79
N LYS A 146 3.44 -9.41 -2.77
CA LYS A 146 3.59 -10.87 -2.77
C LYS A 146 2.22 -11.56 -2.68
N THR A 147 1.32 -11.04 -1.85
CA THR A 147 -0.05 -11.54 -1.73
C THR A 147 -0.82 -11.37 -3.04
N ALA A 148 -0.70 -10.21 -3.71
CA ALA A 148 -1.29 -9.99 -5.02
C ALA A 148 -0.80 -11.03 -6.06
N ARG A 149 0.49 -11.34 -6.08
CA ARG A 149 1.05 -12.38 -6.97
C ARG A 149 0.49 -13.77 -6.65
N VAL A 150 0.39 -14.14 -5.38
CA VAL A 150 -0.20 -15.43 -4.97
C VAL A 150 -1.68 -15.52 -5.35
N ALA A 151 -2.40 -14.39 -5.30
CA ALA A 151 -3.78 -14.30 -5.75
C ALA A 151 -3.94 -14.50 -7.27
N GLY A 152 -2.85 -14.44 -8.05
CA GLY A 152 -2.85 -14.61 -9.50
C GLY A 152 -2.97 -13.30 -10.28
N VAL A 153 -2.77 -12.16 -9.65
CA VAL A 153 -2.82 -10.84 -10.30
C VAL A 153 -1.76 -10.75 -11.39
N ARG A 154 -2.19 -10.36 -12.60
CA ARG A 154 -1.34 -10.26 -13.79
C ARG A 154 -0.27 -9.17 -13.64
N ARG A 155 -0.65 -7.97 -13.20
CA ARG A 155 0.23 -6.82 -13.05
C ARG A 155 0.18 -6.24 -11.64
N VAL A 156 1.34 -6.11 -11.03
CA VAL A 156 1.49 -5.60 -9.67
C VAL A 156 2.38 -4.36 -9.70
N VAL A 157 1.81 -3.22 -9.36
CA VAL A 157 2.50 -1.94 -9.26
C VAL A 157 2.66 -1.58 -7.78
N VAL A 158 3.88 -1.30 -7.35
CA VAL A 158 4.15 -0.78 -6.02
C VAL A 158 4.28 0.74 -6.10
N ALA A 159 3.64 1.48 -5.19
CA ALA A 159 3.86 2.92 -5.06
C ALA A 159 4.48 3.23 -3.69
N SER A 160 5.58 3.98 -3.68
CA SER A 160 6.26 4.39 -2.45
C SER A 160 7.05 5.67 -2.68
N PRO A 161 6.99 6.67 -1.75
CA PRO A 161 7.77 7.90 -1.89
C PRO A 161 9.25 7.61 -1.67
N ARG A 162 10.12 8.17 -2.53
CA ARG A 162 11.57 8.02 -2.42
C ARG A 162 12.02 6.58 -2.11
N PRO A 163 11.68 5.60 -2.95
CA PRO A 163 11.95 4.19 -2.65
C PRO A 163 13.46 3.93 -2.62
N GLY A 164 13.98 3.63 -1.43
CA GLY A 164 15.39 3.24 -1.25
C GLY A 164 15.65 1.78 -1.61
N ALA A 165 16.90 1.34 -1.49
CA ALA A 165 17.34 0.00 -1.87
C ALA A 165 16.50 -1.12 -1.23
N TRP A 166 16.11 -1.00 0.03
CA TRP A 166 15.27 -1.98 0.72
C TRP A 166 13.86 -2.10 0.13
N THR A 167 13.24 -0.97 -0.24
CA THR A 167 11.91 -0.94 -0.85
C THR A 167 11.94 -1.56 -2.24
N LEU A 168 12.93 -1.20 -3.06
CA LEU A 168 13.12 -1.73 -4.41
C LEU A 168 13.46 -3.23 -4.39
N ALA A 169 14.34 -3.66 -3.48
CA ALA A 169 14.67 -5.07 -3.29
C ALA A 169 13.45 -5.89 -2.87
N ALA A 170 12.64 -5.37 -1.94
CA ALA A 170 11.39 -6.01 -1.54
C ALA A 170 10.40 -6.12 -2.71
N ALA A 171 10.30 -5.08 -3.55
CA ALA A 171 9.48 -5.10 -4.76
C ALA A 171 9.97 -6.18 -5.77
N ALA A 172 11.30 -6.30 -5.95
CA ALA A 172 11.91 -7.36 -6.76
C ALA A 172 11.55 -8.76 -6.25
N ILE A 173 11.74 -9.00 -4.94
CA ILE A 173 11.43 -10.28 -4.27
C ILE A 173 9.93 -10.59 -4.31
N ALA A 174 9.08 -9.57 -4.14
CA ALA A 174 7.63 -9.73 -4.24
C ALA A 174 7.16 -10.05 -5.66
N GLY A 175 7.99 -9.76 -6.67
CA GLY A 175 7.66 -9.95 -8.08
C GLY A 175 6.83 -8.79 -8.64
N ALA A 176 6.98 -7.56 -8.13
CA ALA A 176 6.37 -6.39 -8.73
C ALA A 176 6.86 -6.14 -10.16
N ASP A 177 6.01 -5.57 -11.02
CA ASP A 177 6.38 -5.23 -12.39
C ASP A 177 7.10 -3.89 -12.46
N CYS A 178 6.69 -2.92 -11.65
CA CYS A 178 7.36 -1.63 -11.51
C CYS A 178 7.07 -1.00 -10.15
N VAL A 179 7.83 0.06 -9.85
CA VAL A 179 7.64 0.89 -8.67
C VAL A 179 7.37 2.32 -9.12
N LEU A 180 6.23 2.88 -8.75
CA LEU A 180 5.93 4.31 -8.82
C LEU A 180 6.63 5.01 -7.65
N ALA A 181 7.64 5.83 -7.94
CA ALA A 181 8.48 6.50 -6.94
C ALA A 181 7.81 7.74 -6.32
N VAL A 182 6.54 7.61 -5.96
CA VAL A 182 5.68 8.70 -5.47
C VAL A 182 4.84 8.21 -4.30
N GLY A 183 4.55 9.10 -3.35
CA GLY A 183 3.69 8.84 -2.20
C GLY A 183 2.40 9.68 -2.22
N GLY A 184 1.69 9.69 -1.09
CA GLY A 184 0.55 10.57 -0.88
C GLY A 184 -0.68 10.31 -1.73
N ALA A 185 -1.59 11.29 -1.77
CA ALA A 185 -2.83 11.22 -2.54
C ALA A 185 -2.58 11.11 -4.05
N GLN A 186 -1.52 11.75 -4.57
CA GLN A 186 -1.13 11.70 -5.98
C GLN A 186 -0.68 10.29 -6.42
N ALA A 187 -0.10 9.49 -5.53
CA ALA A 187 0.21 8.10 -5.81
C ALA A 187 -1.06 7.24 -5.92
N ILE A 188 -2.02 7.46 -5.01
CA ILE A 188 -3.33 6.77 -5.06
C ILE A 188 -4.09 7.16 -6.34
N ALA A 189 -4.08 8.45 -6.71
CA ALA A 189 -4.68 8.92 -7.96
C ALA A 189 -4.04 8.27 -9.19
N ALA A 190 -2.70 8.21 -9.24
CA ALA A 190 -1.97 7.57 -10.32
C ALA A 190 -2.29 6.07 -10.44
N LEU A 191 -2.37 5.36 -9.31
CA LEU A 191 -2.76 3.96 -9.29
C LEU A 191 -4.21 3.78 -9.77
N ALA A 192 -5.13 4.63 -9.30
CA ALA A 192 -6.55 4.51 -9.62
C ALA A 192 -6.87 4.85 -11.08
N PHE A 193 -6.26 5.89 -11.64
CA PHE A 193 -6.60 6.39 -12.98
C PHE A 193 -5.65 5.94 -14.07
N GLY A 194 -4.49 5.39 -13.69
CA GLY A 194 -3.40 5.14 -14.61
C GLY A 194 -2.66 6.45 -14.98
N ILE A 195 -1.48 6.29 -15.50
CA ILE A 195 -0.68 7.37 -16.12
C ILE A 195 0.10 6.79 -17.30
N GLU A 196 0.72 7.64 -18.11
CA GLU A 196 1.58 7.17 -19.19
C GLU A 196 2.62 6.14 -18.70
N GLY A 197 2.62 4.96 -19.32
CA GLY A 197 3.48 3.82 -18.95
C GLY A 197 2.94 2.93 -17.82
N MET A 198 1.79 3.27 -17.21
CA MET A 198 1.20 2.50 -16.12
C MET A 198 -0.33 2.43 -16.25
N GLU A 199 -0.86 1.21 -16.38
CA GLU A 199 -2.30 0.94 -16.40
C GLU A 199 -2.95 1.32 -15.05
N SER A 200 -4.25 1.65 -15.09
CA SER A 200 -5.06 1.81 -13.87
C SER A 200 -5.20 0.49 -13.14
N ALA A 201 -5.20 0.54 -11.82
CA ALA A 201 -5.41 -0.63 -10.98
C ALA A 201 -6.90 -0.94 -10.81
N ASP A 202 -7.25 -2.23 -10.77
CA ASP A 202 -8.58 -2.68 -10.37
C ASP A 202 -8.78 -2.57 -8.86
N LEU A 203 -7.68 -2.67 -8.10
CA LEU A 203 -7.68 -2.56 -6.64
C LEU A 203 -6.44 -1.83 -6.16
N VAL A 204 -6.63 -0.88 -5.24
CA VAL A 204 -5.55 -0.18 -4.53
C VAL A 204 -5.54 -0.61 -3.06
N CYS A 205 -4.43 -1.17 -2.61
CA CYS A 205 -4.25 -1.65 -1.25
C CYS A 205 -2.99 -1.08 -0.59
N GLY A 206 -2.93 -1.19 0.72
CA GLY A 206 -1.78 -0.79 1.54
C GLY A 206 -2.11 0.34 2.53
N PRO A 207 -1.34 0.42 3.63
CA PRO A 207 -1.52 1.44 4.67
C PRO A 207 -0.93 2.78 4.23
N GLY A 208 -1.47 3.88 4.73
CA GLY A 208 -0.95 5.21 4.45
C GLY A 208 -1.37 6.24 5.49
N ASN A 209 -0.94 7.48 5.30
CA ASN A 209 -1.35 8.59 6.14
C ASN A 209 -2.79 9.05 5.82
N ARG A 210 -3.30 10.08 6.53
CA ARG A 210 -4.66 10.58 6.34
C ARG A 210 -4.98 11.00 4.91
N PHE A 211 -4.01 11.53 4.15
CA PHE A 211 -4.22 11.93 2.75
C PHE A 211 -4.33 10.72 1.82
N VAL A 212 -3.57 9.66 2.08
CA VAL A 212 -3.68 8.37 1.38
C VAL A 212 -5.05 7.74 1.67
N THR A 213 -5.47 7.73 2.94
CA THR A 213 -6.80 7.22 3.33
C THR A 213 -7.93 8.06 2.72
N ALA A 214 -7.79 9.40 2.70
CA ALA A 214 -8.75 10.29 2.05
C ALA A 214 -8.85 10.01 0.53
N ALA A 215 -7.71 9.88 -0.14
CA ALA A 215 -7.67 9.54 -1.56
C ALA A 215 -8.31 8.18 -1.84
N LYS A 216 -8.00 7.13 -1.06
CA LYS A 216 -8.65 5.83 -1.19
C LYS A 216 -10.16 5.91 -1.01
N LYS A 217 -10.63 6.70 -0.03
CA LYS A 217 -12.07 6.93 0.16
C LYS A 217 -12.73 7.57 -1.05
N LEU A 218 -12.05 8.53 -1.68
CA LEU A 218 -12.58 9.28 -2.81
C LEU A 218 -12.60 8.45 -4.11
N VAL A 219 -11.69 7.51 -4.29
CA VAL A 219 -11.67 6.62 -5.46
C VAL A 219 -12.47 5.33 -5.25
N ALA A 220 -12.92 5.07 -4.03
CA ALA A 220 -13.73 3.88 -3.73
C ALA A 220 -15.04 3.90 -4.53
N GLY A 221 -15.27 2.82 -5.28
CA GLY A 221 -16.38 2.69 -6.21
C GLY A 221 -15.98 2.88 -7.68
N GLU A 222 -14.89 3.62 -7.97
CA GLU A 222 -14.25 3.60 -9.28
C GLU A 222 -13.23 2.46 -9.36
N VAL A 223 -12.45 2.28 -8.28
CA VAL A 223 -11.53 1.14 -8.11
C VAL A 223 -11.80 0.45 -6.78
N GLY A 224 -11.44 -0.83 -6.68
CA GLY A 224 -11.47 -1.53 -5.41
C GLY A 224 -10.45 -0.95 -4.42
N ILE A 225 -10.79 -0.97 -3.14
CA ILE A 225 -9.84 -0.65 -2.05
C ILE A 225 -9.86 -1.76 -1.02
N ASP A 226 -8.73 -1.96 -0.33
CA ASP A 226 -8.64 -2.92 0.76
C ASP A 226 -9.46 -2.51 1.98
N MET A 227 -9.20 -1.29 2.51
CA MET A 227 -9.90 -0.74 3.65
C MET A 227 -9.62 0.75 3.82
N LEU A 228 -10.47 1.44 4.57
CA LEU A 228 -10.21 2.77 5.09
C LEU A 228 -9.61 2.63 6.50
N ALA A 229 -8.28 2.70 6.60
CA ALA A 229 -7.59 2.61 7.88
C ALA A 229 -7.89 3.85 8.73
N GLY A 230 -8.17 3.62 10.02
CA GLY A 230 -8.23 4.64 11.05
C GLY A 230 -6.90 4.80 11.79
N PRO A 231 -6.88 5.58 12.89
CA PRO A 231 -5.73 5.64 13.78
C PRO A 231 -5.46 4.28 14.41
N SER A 232 -4.18 3.96 14.63
CA SER A 232 -3.76 2.74 15.30
C SER A 232 -3.81 2.94 16.82
N GLU A 233 -4.36 1.96 17.52
CA GLU A 233 -4.34 1.89 18.97
C GLU A 233 -3.39 0.77 19.39
N LEU A 234 -2.54 1.04 20.41
CA LEU A 234 -1.61 0.07 20.95
C LEU A 234 -1.79 -0.02 22.46
N VAL A 235 -2.06 -1.22 22.95
CA VAL A 235 -2.06 -1.53 24.37
C VAL A 235 -0.83 -2.38 24.68
N VAL A 236 0.00 -1.93 25.61
CA VAL A 236 1.14 -2.70 26.11
C VAL A 236 0.84 -3.11 27.54
N VAL A 237 0.82 -4.42 27.77
CA VAL A 237 0.72 -5.00 29.11
C VAL A 237 2.07 -5.59 29.46
N ALA A 238 2.68 -5.10 30.55
CA ALA A 238 3.98 -5.55 31.05
C ALA A 238 3.91 -5.70 32.57
N ASP A 239 4.54 -6.74 33.11
CA ASP A 239 4.79 -7.06 34.52
C ASP A 239 6.21 -6.72 34.99
#